data_1ef4a81a0c225b115c45a61807b35d27
#
_entry.id   1ef4a81a0c225b115c45a61807b35d27
#
_cell.length_a   1.000
_cell.length_b   1.000
_cell.length_c   1.000
_cell.angle_alpha   90.00
_cell.angle_beta   90.00
_cell.angle_gamma   90.00
#
_symmetry.space_group_name_H-M   'P 1'
#
loop_
_entity.id
_entity.type
_entity.pdbx_description
1 polymer ?
#
loop_
_entity_poly.entity_id
_entity_poly.type
_entity_poly.pdbx_seq_one_letter_code
_entity_poly.pdbx_strand_id
1 'polypeptide(L)'
;VKLCAPIYPFLCDFRREAQLDLMKDAYEGFSYYFKKCDPTHAHEQEFFERLGYIDLQNHASAIRAQVFWQTGLMDTLCPPSAQFSAYNKLTGRKEMKLYPEYGHEQIPYTNDTVFSFLRKL
;
A
#
# COMPACT_ATOMS: atom_id res chain seq x y z
N VAL A 1 16.99 9.44 -3.94
CA VAL A 1 16.91 8.46 -2.84
C VAL A 1 17.59 7.18 -3.28
N LYS A 2 18.51 6.62 -2.46
CA LYS A 2 19.23 5.37 -2.74
C LYS A 2 18.60 4.17 -2.06
N LEU A 3 18.09 4.34 -0.84
CA LEU A 3 17.43 3.31 -0.04
C LEU A 3 16.04 3.78 0.39
N CYS A 4 15.09 2.85 0.46
CA CYS A 4 13.72 3.09 0.90
C CYS A 4 13.25 1.90 1.74
N ALA A 5 12.71 2.15 2.93
CA ALA A 5 12.27 1.11 3.86
C ALA A 5 10.82 1.34 4.32
N PRO A 6 9.82 1.12 3.46
CA PRO A 6 8.42 1.25 3.83
C PRO A 6 7.98 0.15 4.79
N ILE A 7 7.14 0.53 5.76
CA ILE A 7 6.47 -0.39 6.69
C ILE A 7 4.96 -0.26 6.41
N TYR A 8 4.31 -1.35 6.03
CA TYR A 8 2.89 -1.43 5.63
C TYR A 8 2.41 -0.16 4.90
N PRO A 9 3.02 0.19 3.73
CA PRO A 9 2.71 1.45 3.07
C PRO A 9 1.27 1.54 2.60
N PHE A 10 0.71 2.73 2.76
CA PHE A 10 -0.62 3.14 2.36
C PHE A 10 -0.67 3.50 0.86
N LEU A 11 -1.87 3.70 0.32
CA LEU A 11 -2.13 4.12 -1.07
C LEU A 11 -1.64 3.11 -2.13
N CYS A 12 -1.77 1.83 -1.83
CA CYS A 12 -1.48 0.76 -2.77
C CYS A 12 -2.79 0.14 -3.27
N ASP A 13 -3.03 0.15 -4.57
CA ASP A 13 -4.16 -0.53 -5.23
C ASP A 13 -5.53 -0.21 -4.63
N PHE A 14 -5.99 1.02 -4.82
CA PHE A 14 -7.29 1.49 -4.32
C PHE A 14 -8.48 0.62 -4.75
N ARG A 15 -8.43 0.06 -5.95
CA ARG A 15 -9.49 -0.82 -6.43
C ARG A 15 -9.55 -2.13 -5.63
N ARG A 16 -8.39 -2.65 -5.23
CA ARG A 16 -8.31 -3.83 -4.38
C ARG A 16 -8.89 -3.59 -2.99
N GLU A 17 -8.66 -2.40 -2.42
CA GLU A 17 -9.27 -1.98 -1.15
C GLU A 17 -10.79 -2.00 -1.23
N ALA A 18 -11.36 -1.44 -2.31
CA ALA A 18 -12.80 -1.45 -2.54
C ALA A 18 -13.36 -2.87 -2.70
N GLN A 19 -12.66 -3.75 -3.42
CA GLN A 19 -13.07 -5.16 -3.61
C GLN A 19 -13.05 -5.98 -2.32
N LEU A 20 -12.22 -5.61 -1.35
CA LEU A 20 -12.15 -6.26 -0.05
C LEU A 20 -13.17 -5.73 0.97
N ASP A 21 -14.02 -4.76 0.56
CA ASP A 21 -14.98 -4.05 1.43
C ASP A 21 -14.30 -3.38 2.63
N LEU A 22 -13.07 -2.91 2.44
CA LEU A 22 -12.27 -2.23 3.45
C LEU A 22 -12.38 -0.69 3.33
N MET A 23 -13.46 -0.17 2.69
CA MET A 23 -13.70 1.26 2.51
C MET A 23 -14.20 1.94 3.80
N LYS A 24 -13.45 1.78 4.86
CA LYS A 24 -13.65 2.37 6.18
C LYS A 24 -12.34 3.00 6.66
N ASP A 25 -12.37 3.64 7.80
CA ASP A 25 -11.21 4.33 8.38
C ASP A 25 -10.56 5.29 7.36
N ALA A 26 -9.34 5.02 6.96
CA ALA A 26 -8.61 5.85 6.01
C ALA A 26 -9.25 5.94 4.61
N TYR A 27 -10.10 4.98 4.23
CA TYR A 27 -10.82 4.93 2.96
C TYR A 27 -12.31 5.34 3.06
N GLU A 28 -12.75 5.85 4.21
CA GLU A 28 -14.16 6.28 4.42
C GLU A 28 -14.64 7.28 3.35
N GLY A 29 -13.73 8.09 2.82
CA GLY A 29 -14.02 9.01 1.73
C GLY A 29 -14.57 8.35 0.47
N PHE A 30 -14.20 7.10 0.17
CA PHE A 30 -14.74 6.35 -0.96
C PHE A 30 -16.22 5.98 -0.72
N SER A 31 -16.53 5.45 0.47
CA SER A 31 -17.89 5.17 0.86
C SER A 31 -18.77 6.42 0.83
N TYR A 32 -18.25 7.55 1.29
CA TYR A 32 -18.94 8.83 1.21
C TYR A 32 -19.21 9.24 -0.24
N TYR A 33 -18.20 9.16 -1.12
CA TYR A 33 -18.35 9.48 -2.54
C TYR A 33 -19.46 8.64 -3.19
N PHE A 34 -19.41 7.33 -3.08
CA PHE A 34 -20.42 6.45 -3.68
C PHE A 34 -21.80 6.66 -3.08
N LYS A 35 -21.93 6.88 -1.77
CA LYS A 35 -23.24 7.16 -1.14
C LYS A 35 -23.85 8.50 -1.55
N LYS A 36 -23.06 9.52 -1.84
CA LYS A 36 -23.52 10.89 -2.05
C LYS A 36 -23.46 11.37 -3.49
N CYS A 37 -22.43 10.95 -4.22
CA CYS A 37 -22.13 11.49 -5.54
C CYS A 37 -22.42 10.47 -6.67
N ASP A 38 -22.22 9.18 -6.41
CA ASP A 38 -22.42 8.12 -7.41
C ASP A 38 -23.08 6.86 -6.80
N PRO A 39 -24.32 6.95 -6.30
CA PRO A 39 -24.96 5.84 -5.57
C PRO A 39 -25.28 4.62 -6.46
N THR A 40 -25.23 4.76 -7.76
CA THR A 40 -25.43 3.68 -8.74
C THR A 40 -24.12 3.12 -9.30
N HIS A 41 -22.97 3.66 -8.85
CA HIS A 41 -21.65 3.31 -9.37
C HIS A 41 -21.49 3.51 -10.88
N ALA A 42 -22.26 4.45 -11.47
CA ALA A 42 -22.23 4.72 -12.91
C ALA A 42 -20.85 5.25 -13.38
N HIS A 43 -20.10 5.91 -12.52
CA HIS A 43 -18.78 6.49 -12.79
C HIS A 43 -17.62 5.80 -12.02
N GLU A 44 -17.85 4.61 -11.47
CA GLU A 44 -16.85 3.89 -10.68
C GLU A 44 -15.53 3.70 -11.42
N GLN A 45 -15.59 3.36 -12.71
CA GLN A 45 -14.40 3.18 -13.54
C GLN A 45 -13.57 4.47 -13.59
N GLU A 46 -14.21 5.60 -13.90
CA GLU A 46 -13.55 6.91 -13.96
C GLU A 46 -12.99 7.33 -12.60
N PHE A 47 -13.72 7.04 -11.52
CA PHE A 47 -13.27 7.31 -10.15
C PHE A 47 -11.93 6.63 -9.85
N PHE A 48 -11.81 5.33 -10.10
CA PHE A 48 -10.56 4.59 -9.88
C PHE A 48 -9.46 4.96 -10.87
N GLU A 49 -9.77 5.32 -12.10
CA GLU A 49 -8.79 5.83 -13.06
C GLU A 49 -8.17 7.14 -12.58
N ARG A 50 -8.96 8.05 -12.00
CA ARG A 50 -8.46 9.28 -11.40
C ARG A 50 -7.58 9.01 -10.16
N LEU A 51 -7.98 8.08 -9.30
CA LEU A 51 -7.16 7.64 -8.17
C LEU A 51 -5.85 7.02 -8.62
N GLY A 52 -5.80 6.44 -9.80
CA GLY A 52 -4.59 5.89 -10.40
C GLY A 52 -3.42 6.87 -10.50
N TYR A 53 -3.67 8.19 -10.52
CA TYR A 53 -2.63 9.22 -10.50
C TYR A 53 -1.86 9.30 -9.19
N ILE A 54 -2.42 8.80 -8.09
CA ILE A 54 -1.78 8.77 -6.77
C ILE A 54 -1.58 7.36 -6.24
N ASP A 55 -2.03 6.36 -6.96
CA ASP A 55 -1.89 4.95 -6.58
C ASP A 55 -0.44 4.49 -6.74
N LEU A 56 0.16 4.05 -5.63
CA LEU A 56 1.56 3.64 -5.59
C LEU A 56 1.89 2.53 -6.60
N GLN A 57 0.97 1.62 -6.87
CA GLN A 57 1.20 0.55 -7.83
C GLN A 57 1.54 1.07 -9.24
N ASN A 58 1.02 2.24 -9.63
CA ASN A 58 1.26 2.84 -10.94
C ASN A 58 2.59 3.60 -11.01
N HIS A 59 3.19 3.91 -9.86
CA HIS A 59 4.48 4.61 -9.76
C HIS A 59 5.65 3.69 -9.37
N ALA A 60 5.35 2.50 -8.86
CA ALA A 60 6.36 1.59 -8.32
C ALA A 60 7.48 1.25 -9.31
N SER A 61 7.16 1.09 -10.60
CA SER A 61 8.16 0.79 -11.64
C SER A 61 9.18 1.93 -11.88
N ALA A 62 8.85 3.16 -11.48
CA ALA A 62 9.75 4.32 -11.57
C ALA A 62 10.70 4.45 -10.36
N ILE A 63 10.49 3.68 -9.30
CA ILE A 63 11.32 3.71 -8.10
C ILE A 63 12.68 3.06 -8.41
N ARG A 64 13.77 3.83 -8.24
CA ARG A 64 15.16 3.41 -8.48
C ARG A 64 15.92 3.06 -7.20
N ALA A 65 15.35 3.38 -6.03
CA ALA A 65 15.94 3.03 -4.75
C ALA A 65 15.95 1.51 -4.54
N GLN A 66 16.92 1.01 -3.79
CA GLN A 66 16.80 -0.32 -3.21
C GLN A 66 15.71 -0.27 -2.12
N VAL A 67 14.77 -1.20 -2.18
CA VAL A 67 13.59 -1.21 -1.30
C VAL A 67 13.65 -2.39 -0.32
N PHE A 68 13.50 -2.08 0.97
CA PHE A 68 13.26 -3.07 2.02
C PHE A 68 11.84 -2.89 2.56
N TRP A 69 10.92 -3.72 2.06
CA TRP A 69 9.50 -3.63 2.36
C TRP A 69 9.12 -4.50 3.56
N GLN A 70 8.31 -4.00 4.46
CA GLN A 70 7.83 -4.74 5.62
C GLN A 70 6.31 -4.68 5.69
N THR A 71 5.66 -5.82 5.92
CA THR A 71 4.20 -5.90 6.04
C THR A 71 3.73 -7.00 6.98
N GLY A 72 2.65 -6.73 7.71
CA GLY A 72 1.90 -7.72 8.47
C GLY A 72 0.87 -8.42 7.56
N LEU A 73 0.72 -9.74 7.68
CA LEU A 73 -0.22 -10.48 6.84
C LEU A 73 -1.66 -10.41 7.32
N MET A 74 -1.89 -9.94 8.56
CA MET A 74 -3.22 -9.71 9.14
C MET A 74 -3.68 -8.25 9.01
N ASP A 75 -2.97 -7.42 8.24
CA ASP A 75 -3.29 -6.01 8.07
C ASP A 75 -4.58 -5.83 7.26
N THR A 76 -5.59 -5.22 7.90
CA THR A 76 -6.89 -4.90 7.29
C THR A 76 -7.03 -3.43 6.91
N LEU A 77 -6.06 -2.58 7.30
CA LEU A 77 -6.02 -1.18 6.88
C LEU A 77 -5.20 -0.99 5.61
N CYS A 78 -4.04 -1.65 5.54
CA CYS A 78 -3.19 -1.72 4.35
C CYS A 78 -3.01 -3.20 3.96
N PRO A 79 -4.03 -3.85 3.34
CA PRO A 79 -4.03 -5.29 3.16
C PRO A 79 -2.86 -5.75 2.30
N PRO A 80 -2.25 -6.91 2.65
CA PRO A 80 -1.08 -7.44 1.94
C PRO A 80 -1.29 -7.56 0.43
N SER A 81 -2.50 -7.93 -0.02
CA SER A 81 -2.81 -8.06 -1.44
C SER A 81 -2.68 -6.74 -2.21
N ALA A 82 -3.07 -5.62 -1.60
CA ALA A 82 -2.89 -4.29 -2.19
C ALA A 82 -1.40 -3.89 -2.17
N GLN A 83 -0.69 -4.13 -1.06
CA GLN A 83 0.74 -3.87 -0.97
C GLN A 83 1.54 -4.68 -1.99
N PHE A 84 1.19 -5.95 -2.21
CA PHE A 84 1.87 -6.81 -3.20
C PHE A 84 1.67 -6.31 -4.63
N SER A 85 0.54 -5.68 -4.95
CA SER A 85 0.32 -5.04 -6.26
C SER A 85 1.40 -4.01 -6.57
N ALA A 86 1.76 -3.17 -5.59
CA ALA A 86 2.84 -2.19 -5.74
C ALA A 86 4.23 -2.84 -5.67
N TYR A 87 4.48 -3.70 -4.68
CA TYR A 87 5.76 -4.37 -4.51
C TYR A 87 6.20 -5.15 -5.76
N ASN A 88 5.29 -5.89 -6.37
CA ASN A 88 5.61 -6.72 -7.55
C ASN A 88 6.05 -5.88 -8.76
N LYS A 89 5.57 -4.64 -8.86
CA LYS A 89 5.92 -3.70 -9.94
C LYS A 89 7.25 -2.96 -9.71
N LEU A 90 7.87 -3.07 -8.54
CA LEU A 90 9.23 -2.56 -8.32
C LEU A 90 10.21 -3.28 -9.23
N THR A 91 11.01 -2.54 -9.99
CA THR A 91 11.99 -3.07 -10.96
C THR A 91 13.41 -3.14 -10.40
N GLY A 92 13.71 -2.37 -9.36
CA GLY A 92 15.01 -2.31 -8.70
C GLY A 92 15.23 -3.46 -7.70
N ARG A 93 16.39 -3.41 -7.02
CA ARG A 93 16.71 -4.35 -5.95
C ARG A 93 15.70 -4.19 -4.83
N LYS A 94 15.04 -5.29 -4.45
CA LYS A 94 13.99 -5.30 -3.45
C LYS A 94 14.06 -6.54 -2.56
N GLU A 95 13.66 -6.36 -1.32
CA GLU A 95 13.52 -7.41 -0.32
C GLU A 95 12.23 -7.16 0.45
N MET A 96 11.51 -8.22 0.83
CA MET A 96 10.31 -8.11 1.65
C MET A 96 10.43 -8.96 2.91
N LYS A 97 10.07 -8.36 4.04
CA LYS A 97 9.93 -9.06 5.32
C LYS A 97 8.45 -9.15 5.68
N LEU A 98 7.99 -10.38 5.87
CA LEU A 98 6.59 -10.69 6.21
C LEU A 98 6.48 -11.01 7.70
N TYR A 99 5.41 -10.53 8.32
CA TYR A 99 5.07 -10.78 9.71
C TYR A 99 3.67 -11.43 9.77
N PRO A 100 3.58 -12.76 9.82
CA PRO A 100 2.32 -13.50 9.64
C PRO A 100 1.23 -13.16 10.64
N GLU A 101 1.60 -12.90 11.90
CA GLU A 101 0.69 -12.70 13.02
C GLU A 101 0.32 -11.23 13.28
N TYR A 102 0.87 -10.28 12.47
CA TYR A 102 0.70 -8.85 12.72
C TYR A 102 -0.25 -8.20 11.71
N GLY A 103 -1.07 -7.27 12.23
CA GLY A 103 -1.92 -6.37 11.48
C GLY A 103 -1.27 -5.00 11.24
N HIS A 104 -2.12 -3.95 11.18
CA HIS A 104 -1.67 -2.55 11.07
C HIS A 104 -1.33 -2.01 12.48
N GLU A 105 -0.24 -2.46 13.02
CA GLU A 105 0.19 -2.17 14.38
C GLU A 105 1.71 -2.01 14.47
N GLN A 106 2.20 -1.56 15.61
CA GLN A 106 3.64 -1.46 15.81
C GLN A 106 4.26 -2.87 15.92
N ILE A 107 4.98 -3.26 14.87
CA ILE A 107 5.67 -4.55 14.82
C ILE A 107 7.00 -4.44 15.59
N PRO A 108 7.28 -5.34 16.54
CA PRO A 108 8.54 -5.33 17.30
C PRO A 108 9.78 -5.37 16.39
N TYR A 109 10.81 -4.61 16.78
CA TYR A 109 12.10 -4.55 16.09
C TYR A 109 12.07 -4.01 14.65
N THR A 110 10.94 -3.49 14.14
CA THR A 110 10.89 -2.88 12.80
C THR A 110 11.81 -1.68 12.69
N ASN A 111 11.85 -0.82 13.71
CA ASN A 111 12.74 0.34 13.71
C ASN A 111 14.23 -0.06 13.65
N ASP A 112 14.63 -1.09 14.38
CA ASP A 112 16.00 -1.59 14.35
C ASP A 112 16.38 -2.18 13.00
N THR A 113 15.45 -2.90 12.37
CA THR A 113 15.67 -3.47 11.03
C THR A 113 15.74 -2.37 9.95
N VAL A 114 14.88 -1.35 10.02
CA VAL A 114 14.93 -0.17 9.15
C VAL A 114 16.25 0.57 9.33
N PHE A 115 16.63 0.86 10.56
CA PHE A 115 17.89 1.55 10.86
C PHE A 115 19.09 0.76 10.32
N SER A 116 19.14 -0.55 10.58
CA SER A 116 20.20 -1.43 10.09
C SER A 116 20.28 -1.48 8.57
N PHE A 117 19.13 -1.42 7.88
CA PHE A 117 19.10 -1.35 6.43
C PHE A 117 19.61 0.00 5.91
N LEU A 118 19.13 1.12 6.49
CA LEU A 118 19.49 2.47 6.05
C LEU A 118 20.95 2.84 6.35
N ARG A 119 21.59 2.19 7.33
CA ARG A 119 23.03 2.36 7.58
C ARG A 119 23.94 1.84 6.46
N LYS A 120 23.41 1.15 5.46
CA LYS A 120 24.16 0.66 4.30
C LYS A 120 24.42 1.75 3.24
N LEU A 121 24.01 3.01 3.53
CA LEU A 121 24.35 4.18 2.71
C LEU A 121 25.83 4.48 2.78
#